data_a315c37af2453588d3de5391efb239a1
#
_entry.id   a315c37af2453588d3de5391efb239a1
#
_cell.length_a   1.000
_cell.length_b   1.000
_cell.length_c   1.000
_cell.angle_alpha   90.00
_cell.angle_beta   90.00
_cell.angle_gamma   90.00
#
_symmetry.space_group_name_H-M   'P 1'
#
loop_
_entity.id
_entity.type
_entity.pdbx_description
1 polymer ?
#
loop_
_entity_poly.entity_id
_entity_poly.type
_entity_poly.pdbx_seq_one_letter_code
_entity_poly.pdbx_strand_id
1 'polypeptide(L)'
;MINLVTVCGHNTTMLKHMLSHYKDIVDDIFVVVYLSTDKDKVLFEVTEITKDLNIDIHKTSIEEPFNWTRVTELYNETKLLKPDDWWIVSDDDEFHVYPKPINELIEDCEENGYKFITGAFLDRIGKDGRFPK
;
A
#
# COMPACT_ATOMS: atom_id res chain seq x y z
N MET A 1 2.16 16.57 -2.88
CA MET A 1 1.02 15.62 -2.80
C MET A 1 1.44 14.38 -2.03
N ILE A 2 0.49 13.66 -1.52
CA ILE A 2 0.72 12.41 -0.77
C ILE A 2 0.16 11.26 -1.60
N ASN A 3 1.00 10.28 -1.91
CA ASN A 3 0.62 9.13 -2.72
C ASN A 3 0.78 7.84 -1.93
N LEU A 4 -0.07 6.88 -2.21
CA LEU A 4 0.05 5.52 -1.70
C LEU A 4 0.54 4.60 -2.81
N VAL A 5 1.48 3.73 -2.50
CA VAL A 5 1.82 2.59 -3.34
C VAL A 5 1.66 1.30 -2.55
N THR A 6 1.02 0.31 -3.15
CA THR A 6 0.90 -1.04 -2.60
C THR A 6 1.14 -2.06 -3.70
N VAL A 7 1.86 -3.14 -3.37
CA VAL A 7 2.08 -4.29 -4.24
C VAL A 7 1.28 -5.45 -3.66
N CYS A 8 0.38 -6.01 -4.46
CA CYS A 8 -0.49 -7.11 -4.04
C CYS A 8 -0.49 -8.23 -5.09
N GLY A 9 -0.95 -9.42 -4.72
CA GLY A 9 -1.02 -10.52 -5.67
C GLY A 9 -1.04 -11.91 -5.03
N HIS A 10 -1.06 -11.99 -3.70
CA HIS A 10 -1.10 -13.26 -2.99
C HIS A 10 -2.44 -13.50 -2.30
N ASN A 11 -2.86 -12.58 -1.47
CA ASN A 11 -4.11 -12.68 -0.71
C ASN A 11 -4.83 -11.34 -0.74
N THR A 12 -6.05 -11.34 -1.25
CA THR A 12 -6.85 -10.11 -1.42
C THR A 12 -7.81 -9.84 -0.26
N THR A 13 -7.79 -10.67 0.79
CA THR A 13 -8.76 -10.60 1.89
C THR A 13 -8.83 -9.21 2.54
N MET A 14 -7.68 -8.59 2.76
CA MET A 14 -7.59 -7.29 3.42
C MET A 14 -7.50 -6.11 2.47
N LEU A 15 -7.33 -6.35 1.18
CA LEU A 15 -7.05 -5.29 0.20
C LEU A 15 -8.14 -4.21 0.16
N LYS A 16 -9.40 -4.59 0.14
CA LYS A 16 -10.52 -3.64 0.12
C LYS A 16 -10.52 -2.73 1.35
N HIS A 17 -10.29 -3.32 2.51
CA HIS A 17 -10.24 -2.58 3.77
C HIS A 17 -9.04 -1.63 3.82
N MET A 18 -7.89 -2.10 3.36
CA MET A 18 -6.66 -1.31 3.29
C MET A 18 -6.83 -0.11 2.35
N LEU A 19 -7.31 -0.33 1.13
CA LEU A 19 -7.54 0.75 0.18
C LEU A 19 -8.59 1.75 0.68
N SER A 20 -9.65 1.27 1.32
CA SER A 20 -10.67 2.14 1.92
C SER A 20 -10.10 2.99 3.06
N HIS A 21 -9.18 2.43 3.84
CA HIS A 21 -8.51 3.14 4.92
C HIS A 21 -7.68 4.33 4.40
N TYR A 22 -6.97 4.15 3.30
CA TYR A 22 -6.10 5.19 2.76
C TYR A 22 -6.78 6.16 1.79
N LYS A 23 -7.92 5.79 1.23
CA LYS A 23 -8.57 6.56 0.17
C LYS A 23 -8.81 8.03 0.54
N ASP A 24 -9.18 8.29 1.80
CA ASP A 24 -9.45 9.64 2.29
C ASP A 24 -8.21 10.34 2.88
N ILE A 25 -7.09 9.63 2.97
CA ILE A 25 -5.84 10.13 3.57
C ILE A 25 -4.90 10.65 2.49
N VAL A 26 -4.88 10.02 1.33
CA VAL A 26 -3.93 10.31 0.25
C VAL A 26 -4.60 10.98 -0.94
N ASP A 27 -3.78 11.65 -1.77
CA ASP A 27 -4.24 12.30 -2.99
C ASP A 27 -4.37 11.32 -4.15
N ASP A 28 -3.49 10.32 -4.21
CA ASP A 28 -3.47 9.34 -5.30
C ASP A 28 -3.03 7.97 -4.80
N ILE A 29 -3.53 6.92 -5.46
CA ILE A 29 -3.26 5.52 -5.08
C ILE A 29 -2.74 4.76 -6.30
N PHE A 30 -1.60 4.10 -6.13
CA PHE A 30 -0.96 3.26 -7.15
C PHE A 30 -1.01 1.80 -6.69
N VAL A 31 -1.88 1.02 -7.31
CA VAL A 31 -2.00 -0.42 -7.04
C VAL A 31 -1.15 -1.16 -8.07
N VAL A 32 -0.17 -1.91 -7.61
CA VAL A 32 0.67 -2.76 -8.43
C VAL A 32 0.33 -4.21 -8.14
N VAL A 33 -0.03 -4.97 -9.17
CA VAL A 33 -0.32 -6.39 -9.03
C VAL A 33 0.91 -7.19 -9.47
N TYR A 34 1.44 -8.00 -8.56
CA TYR A 34 2.58 -8.87 -8.82
C TYR A 34 2.20 -10.32 -8.55
N LEU A 35 2.20 -11.14 -9.60
CA LEU A 35 1.79 -12.53 -9.56
C LEU A 35 2.98 -13.43 -9.89
N SER A 36 3.17 -14.51 -9.13
CA SER A 36 4.24 -15.48 -9.42
C SER A 36 3.89 -16.43 -10.57
N THR A 37 2.60 -16.60 -10.82
CA THR A 37 2.07 -17.37 -11.95
C THR A 37 0.88 -16.64 -12.53
N ASP A 38 0.34 -17.13 -13.64
CA ASP A 38 -0.92 -16.61 -14.18
C ASP A 38 -2.06 -17.02 -13.24
N LYS A 39 -2.43 -16.11 -12.36
CA LYS A 39 -3.49 -16.28 -11.37
C LYS A 39 -4.68 -15.40 -11.72
N ASP A 40 -5.42 -15.81 -12.73
CA ASP A 40 -6.57 -15.07 -13.23
C ASP A 40 -7.58 -14.72 -12.14
N LYS A 41 -7.79 -15.63 -11.20
CA LYS A 41 -8.71 -15.42 -10.09
C LYS A 41 -8.27 -14.24 -9.20
N VAL A 42 -6.99 -14.17 -8.86
CA VAL A 42 -6.45 -13.08 -8.02
C VAL A 42 -6.55 -11.76 -8.77
N LEU A 43 -6.16 -11.74 -10.03
CA LEU A 43 -6.26 -10.54 -10.87
C LEU A 43 -7.71 -10.07 -10.99
N PHE A 44 -8.65 -10.99 -11.18
CA PHE A 44 -10.07 -10.68 -11.22
C PHE A 44 -10.55 -10.05 -9.91
N GLU A 45 -10.19 -10.63 -8.77
CA GLU A 45 -10.57 -10.11 -7.45
C GLU A 45 -10.02 -8.70 -7.22
N VAL A 46 -8.76 -8.47 -7.55
CA VAL A 46 -8.15 -7.14 -7.43
C VAL A 46 -8.84 -6.13 -8.35
N THR A 47 -9.16 -6.54 -9.58
CA THR A 47 -9.87 -5.69 -10.54
C THR A 47 -11.24 -5.27 -10.01
N GLU A 48 -11.99 -6.21 -9.46
CA GLU A 48 -13.32 -5.91 -8.89
C GLU A 48 -13.22 -4.99 -7.67
N ILE A 49 -12.27 -5.22 -6.78
CA ILE A 49 -12.06 -4.40 -5.59
C ILE A 49 -11.70 -2.96 -5.98
N THR A 50 -10.76 -2.79 -6.89
CA THR A 50 -10.31 -1.46 -7.32
C THR A 50 -11.41 -0.72 -8.09
N LYS A 51 -12.16 -1.42 -8.91
CA LYS A 51 -13.29 -0.86 -9.65
C LYS A 51 -14.36 -0.34 -8.71
N ASP A 52 -14.73 -1.12 -7.68
CA ASP A 52 -15.73 -0.72 -6.69
C ASP A 52 -15.31 0.53 -5.92
N LEU A 53 -14.03 0.73 -5.71
CA LEU A 53 -13.47 1.89 -5.02
C LEU A 53 -13.09 3.03 -5.97
N ASN A 54 -13.32 2.86 -7.27
CA ASN A 54 -12.93 3.82 -8.30
C ASN A 54 -11.43 4.13 -8.28
N ILE A 55 -10.62 3.09 -8.18
CA ILE A 55 -9.16 3.13 -8.18
C ILE A 55 -8.68 2.33 -9.40
N ASP A 56 -7.68 2.84 -10.11
CA ASP A 56 -7.09 2.14 -11.24
C ASP A 56 -5.91 1.26 -10.81
N ILE A 57 -5.78 0.10 -11.44
CA ILE A 57 -4.56 -0.70 -11.32
C ILE A 57 -3.47 -0.01 -12.15
N HIS A 58 -2.38 0.37 -11.49
CA HIS A 58 -1.28 1.06 -12.14
C HIS A 58 -0.45 0.14 -13.03
N LYS A 59 -0.13 -1.06 -12.53
CA LYS A 59 0.73 -2.02 -13.23
C LYS A 59 0.41 -3.43 -12.82
N THR A 60 0.48 -4.37 -13.76
CA THR A 60 0.40 -5.81 -13.50
C THR A 60 1.68 -6.46 -14.01
N SER A 61 2.33 -7.25 -13.16
CA SER A 61 3.55 -7.99 -13.49
C SER A 61 3.36 -9.46 -13.12
N ILE A 62 3.65 -10.35 -14.08
CA ILE A 62 3.56 -11.81 -13.87
C ILE A 62 4.96 -12.37 -14.10
N GLU A 63 5.59 -12.86 -13.04
CA GLU A 63 6.97 -13.35 -13.07
C GLU A 63 7.14 -14.59 -12.19
N GLU A 64 7.87 -15.58 -12.66
CA GLU A 64 8.26 -16.76 -11.90
C GLU A 64 9.78 -16.95 -11.93
N PRO A 65 10.35 -17.42 -10.79
CA PRO A 65 9.73 -17.65 -9.49
C PRO A 65 9.43 -16.35 -8.75
N PHE A 66 8.61 -16.42 -7.71
CA PHE A 66 8.35 -15.26 -6.83
C PHE A 66 9.67 -14.73 -6.25
N ASN A 67 9.84 -13.42 -6.30
CA ASN A 67 11.08 -12.79 -5.87
C ASN A 67 10.80 -11.53 -5.05
N TRP A 68 11.21 -11.55 -3.78
CA TRP A 68 11.06 -10.41 -2.87
C TRP A 68 11.82 -9.16 -3.36
N THR A 69 12.96 -9.35 -4.01
CA THR A 69 13.72 -8.24 -4.59
C THR A 69 12.89 -7.53 -5.65
N ARG A 70 12.14 -8.27 -6.46
CA ARG A 70 11.26 -7.67 -7.46
C ARG A 70 10.13 -6.86 -6.84
N VAL A 71 9.59 -7.30 -5.71
CA VAL A 71 8.59 -6.53 -4.96
C VAL A 71 9.15 -5.16 -4.55
N THR A 72 10.36 -5.16 -3.98
CA THR A 72 11.04 -3.92 -3.60
C THR A 72 11.28 -3.01 -4.81
N GLU A 73 11.70 -3.58 -5.93
CA GLU A 73 11.90 -2.84 -7.18
C GLU A 73 10.62 -2.18 -7.67
N LEU A 74 9.48 -2.89 -7.61
CA LEU A 74 8.18 -2.36 -8.02
C LEU A 74 7.75 -1.17 -7.15
N TYR A 75 7.97 -1.24 -5.84
CA TYR A 75 7.75 -0.09 -4.96
C TYR A 75 8.61 1.10 -5.36
N ASN A 76 9.90 0.87 -5.57
CA ASN A 76 10.85 1.94 -5.90
C ASN A 76 10.57 2.55 -7.28
N GLU A 77 10.28 1.73 -8.29
CA GLU A 77 9.93 2.21 -9.63
C GLU A 77 8.70 3.13 -9.58
N THR A 78 7.69 2.74 -8.81
CA THR A 78 6.46 3.51 -8.69
C THR A 78 6.72 4.87 -8.03
N LYS A 79 7.51 4.90 -6.96
CA LYS A 79 7.87 6.15 -6.29
C LYS A 79 8.62 7.12 -7.20
N LEU A 80 9.40 6.63 -8.14
CA LEU A 80 10.16 7.46 -9.09
C LEU A 80 9.25 8.22 -10.06
N LEU A 81 7.99 7.87 -10.19
CA LEU A 81 7.04 8.60 -11.03
C LEU A 81 6.79 10.01 -10.49
N LYS A 82 6.86 10.20 -9.19
CA LYS A 82 6.68 11.48 -8.51
C LYS A 82 7.70 11.61 -7.37
N PRO A 83 8.97 11.83 -7.70
CA PRO A 83 10.06 11.76 -6.71
C PRO A 83 10.03 12.89 -5.67
N ASP A 84 9.34 13.98 -5.95
CA ASP A 84 9.24 15.13 -5.04
C ASP A 84 8.02 15.06 -4.12
N ASP A 85 7.15 14.07 -4.32
CA ASP A 85 5.97 13.86 -3.49
C ASP A 85 6.29 12.98 -2.29
N TRP A 86 5.44 13.07 -1.27
CA TRP A 86 5.47 12.13 -0.15
C TRP A 86 4.76 10.84 -0.54
N TRP A 87 5.31 9.71 -0.11
CA TRP A 87 4.80 8.39 -0.42
C TRP A 87 4.54 7.59 0.84
N ILE A 88 3.35 7.00 0.92
CA ILE A 88 3.06 5.94 1.88
C ILE A 88 3.32 4.61 1.16
N VAL A 89 4.26 3.83 1.69
CA VAL A 89 4.58 2.49 1.21
C VAL A 89 3.95 1.51 2.18
N SER A 90 2.94 0.79 1.74
CA SER A 90 2.18 -0.11 2.61
C SER A 90 1.84 -1.39 1.86
N ASP A 91 2.10 -2.53 2.49
CA ASP A 91 1.64 -3.81 1.98
C ASP A 91 0.11 -3.86 2.04
N ASP A 92 -0.50 -4.77 1.30
CA ASP A 92 -1.94 -4.84 1.12
C ASP A 92 -2.75 -5.22 2.38
N ASP A 93 -2.07 -5.58 3.45
CA ASP A 93 -2.65 -5.93 4.75
C ASP A 93 -2.16 -5.02 5.89
N GLU A 94 -1.51 -3.91 5.57
CA GLU A 94 -1.00 -2.96 6.56
C GLU A 94 -1.86 -1.70 6.65
N PHE A 95 -2.07 -1.24 7.87
CA PHE A 95 -2.85 -0.03 8.16
C PHE A 95 -2.00 0.90 9.01
N HIS A 96 -1.58 2.03 8.44
CA HIS A 96 -0.86 3.04 9.18
C HIS A 96 -1.82 3.91 9.98
N VAL A 97 -1.51 4.11 11.25
CA VAL A 97 -2.26 5.03 12.12
C VAL A 97 -1.29 6.13 12.55
N TYR A 98 -1.65 7.36 12.28
CA TYR A 98 -0.81 8.52 12.55
C TYR A 98 -1.30 9.27 13.79
N PRO A 99 -0.39 9.86 14.62
CA PRO A 99 -0.77 10.57 15.84
C PRO A 99 -1.55 11.86 15.60
N LYS A 100 -1.53 12.36 14.38
CA LYS A 100 -2.27 13.54 13.92
C LYS A 100 -2.50 13.45 12.41
N PRO A 101 -3.32 14.33 11.81
CA PRO A 101 -3.55 14.30 10.36
C PRO A 101 -2.22 14.26 9.60
N ILE A 102 -2.14 13.41 8.56
CA ILE A 102 -0.89 13.18 7.83
C ILE A 102 -0.33 14.47 7.23
N ASN A 103 -1.17 15.39 6.79
CA ASN A 103 -0.75 16.67 6.24
C ASN A 103 0.05 17.49 7.26
N GLU A 104 -0.41 17.54 8.52
CA GLU A 104 0.26 18.25 9.60
C GLU A 104 1.58 17.57 9.97
N LEU A 105 1.59 16.24 9.99
CA LEU A 105 2.79 15.47 10.27
C LEU A 105 3.86 15.71 9.21
N ILE A 106 3.47 15.77 7.93
CA ILE A 106 4.38 16.09 6.82
C ILE A 106 4.92 17.51 6.93
N GLU A 107 4.08 18.47 7.27
CA GLU A 107 4.53 19.86 7.48
C GLU A 107 5.60 19.92 8.58
N ASP A 108 5.39 19.22 9.69
CA ASP A 108 6.37 19.15 10.78
C ASP A 108 7.69 18.52 10.30
N CYS A 109 7.61 17.47 9.49
CA CYS A 109 8.80 16.83 8.92
C CYS A 109 9.57 17.78 8.00
N GLU A 110 8.87 18.50 7.15
CA GLU A 110 9.50 19.46 6.23
C GLU A 110 10.15 20.62 6.97
N GLU A 111 9.51 21.17 8.00
CA GLU A 111 10.06 22.23 8.84
C GLU A 111 11.34 21.81 9.57
N ASN A 112 11.44 20.55 9.96
CA ASN A 112 12.59 20.00 10.69
C ASN A 112 13.61 19.30 9.77
N GLY A 113 13.39 19.27 8.46
CA GLY A 113 14.28 18.63 7.52
C GLY A 113 14.24 17.10 7.52
N TYR A 114 13.19 16.50 8.10
CA TYR A 114 13.02 15.06 8.11
C TYR A 114 12.43 14.60 6.79
N LYS A 115 12.98 13.51 6.25
CA LYS A 115 12.56 12.92 4.96
C LYS A 115 11.82 11.59 5.11
N PHE A 116 11.76 11.04 6.33
CA PHE A 116 11.16 9.74 6.61
C PHE A 116 10.32 9.79 7.86
N ILE A 117 9.25 8.99 7.85
CA ILE A 117 8.43 8.72 9.02
C ILE A 117 8.46 7.21 9.22
N THR A 118 8.84 6.76 10.40
CA THR A 118 8.87 5.35 10.76
C THR A 118 7.91 5.08 11.92
N GLY A 119 7.44 3.85 12.00
CA GLY A 119 6.54 3.42 13.06
C GLY A 119 6.84 2.01 13.52
N ALA A 120 6.02 1.51 14.44
CA ALA A 120 6.10 0.15 14.94
C ALA A 120 4.90 -0.66 14.46
N PHE A 121 5.08 -1.98 14.30
CA PHE A 121 4.02 -2.91 13.95
C PHE A 121 3.33 -3.43 15.20
N LEU A 122 2.00 -3.49 15.16
CA LEU A 122 1.18 -4.12 16.17
C LEU A 122 0.34 -5.19 15.49
N ASP A 123 0.68 -6.45 15.69
CA ASP A 123 -0.03 -7.57 15.10
C ASP A 123 -1.25 -7.95 15.94
N ARG A 124 -2.37 -8.21 15.28
CA ARG A 124 -3.57 -8.74 15.90
C ARG A 124 -3.56 -10.25 15.80
N ILE A 125 -3.24 -10.91 16.90
CA ILE A 125 -3.06 -12.37 16.94
C ILE A 125 -4.12 -13.10 17.78
N GLY A 126 -5.13 -12.40 18.30
CA GLY A 126 -6.25 -13.01 18.99
C GLY A 126 -7.20 -13.73 18.00
N LYS A 127 -8.00 -14.67 18.51
CA LYS A 127 -8.97 -15.43 17.70
C LYS A 127 -9.97 -14.56 16.94
N ASP A 128 -10.25 -13.39 17.45
CA ASP A 128 -11.19 -12.41 16.89
C ASP A 128 -10.46 -11.20 16.27
N GLY A 129 -9.15 -11.28 16.07
CA GLY A 129 -8.34 -10.19 15.56
C GLY A 129 -8.04 -9.09 16.56
N ARG A 130 -8.31 -9.30 17.83
CA ARG A 130 -7.96 -8.34 18.90
C ARG A 130 -6.51 -8.48 19.31
N PHE A 131 -5.99 -7.41 19.90
CA PHE A 131 -4.69 -7.48 20.54
C PHE A 131 -4.75 -8.38 21.76
N PRO A 132 -3.71 -9.19 22.04
CA PRO A 132 -3.64 -10.00 23.25
C PRO A 132 -3.68 -9.11 24.49
N LYS A 133 -4.33 -9.60 25.51
CA LYS A 133 -4.37 -8.91 26.80
C LYS A 133 -3.07 -9.12 27.57
#